data_13bd99dd7c2bf5f5cd4f686d69988d80
#
_entry.id   13bd99dd7c2bf5f5cd4f686d69988d80
#
_cell.length_a   1.000
_cell.length_b   1.000
_cell.length_c   1.000
_cell.angle_alpha   90.00
_cell.angle_beta   90.00
_cell.angle_gamma   90.00
#
_symmetry.space_group_name_H-M   'P 1'
#
loop_
_entity.id
_entity.type
_entity.pdbx_description
1 polymer ?
#
loop_
_entity_poly.entity_id
_entity_poly.type
_entity_poly.pdbx_seq_one_letter_code
_entity_poly.pdbx_strand_id
1 'polypeptide(L)'
;MNILIVSQYFYPENFRINDFAQEFQSREHKVTILTGTPNYPGGDYYEGYGAFKKNRESYEGIEIFRSPLIPRGSGSSVRLALNYISFIFGSIFTSFFLLNKKFDIIFVFEPSPITVCLPAIFIKKIKNIPICFWVLDLWPESVVSAGNLKTGIIPKILNPLVKFIYTNSDKILVSSRGFINSIVEKGINKNKVDFFPQWAEPIFKPVKPDKNNLDFIPQNSFKIMFAGNIGEAQDFSSIIEAAIILKAKKNIHWVILGGGRKEDWVKAEIKKNKLENCFHIMGSYPLEEMPEFYAQADCMLFSLKKEYIFSITIPAKVQTYLACAKPIVAMIDGEAAKLIDDAQAGLSCPSESPELLAENITRLSTLGKNELDKLGQNALNYYNNEFERTMLMDRMESIFNKMTD
;
A
#
# COMPACT_ATOMS: atom_id res chain seq x y z
N MET A 1 5.59 -6.04 -26.43
CA MET A 1 5.13 -7.33 -25.86
C MET A 1 3.62 -7.37 -25.71
N ASN A 2 3.04 -8.57 -25.67
CA ASN A 2 1.64 -8.78 -25.29
C ASN A 2 1.61 -9.21 -23.82
N ILE A 3 1.14 -8.33 -22.94
CA ILE A 3 1.17 -8.52 -21.49
C ILE A 3 -0.24 -8.87 -21.01
N LEU A 4 -0.39 -10.01 -20.33
CA LEU A 4 -1.61 -10.31 -19.58
C LEU A 4 -1.41 -9.90 -18.12
N ILE A 5 -2.18 -8.93 -17.64
CA ILE A 5 -2.21 -8.56 -16.24
C ILE A 5 -3.37 -9.30 -15.56
N VAL A 6 -3.07 -10.00 -14.48
CA VAL A 6 -4.05 -10.65 -13.62
C VAL A 6 -4.09 -9.94 -12.28
N SER A 7 -5.23 -9.35 -11.95
CA SER A 7 -5.45 -8.65 -10.69
C SER A 7 -6.91 -8.81 -10.28
N GLN A 8 -7.18 -8.99 -8.99
CA GLN A 8 -8.58 -9.02 -8.53
C GLN A 8 -9.24 -7.65 -8.67
N TYR A 9 -8.47 -6.56 -8.57
CA TYR A 9 -8.93 -5.18 -8.61
C TYR A 9 -8.33 -4.43 -9.77
N PHE A 10 -9.15 -3.65 -10.46
CA PHE A 10 -8.76 -2.78 -11.55
C PHE A 10 -9.80 -1.66 -11.72
N TYR A 11 -9.52 -0.65 -12.54
CA TYR A 11 -10.48 0.41 -12.86
C TYR A 11 -11.94 -0.10 -12.94
N PRO A 12 -12.93 0.60 -12.36
CA PRO A 12 -12.89 1.94 -11.74
C PRO A 12 -12.40 1.96 -10.29
N GLU A 13 -12.00 0.82 -9.73
CA GLU A 13 -11.36 0.75 -8.41
C GLU A 13 -9.96 1.38 -8.50
N ASN A 14 -9.63 2.23 -7.53
CA ASN A 14 -8.36 2.97 -7.53
C ASN A 14 -7.23 2.12 -6.93
N PHE A 15 -6.46 1.47 -7.79
CA PHE A 15 -5.27 0.69 -7.43
C PHE A 15 -4.10 1.06 -8.33
N ARG A 16 -2.89 0.89 -7.83
CA ARG A 16 -1.63 1.20 -8.53
C ARG A 16 -1.45 0.45 -9.84
N ILE A 17 -2.12 -0.67 -10.00
CA ILE A 17 -2.12 -1.44 -11.23
C ILE A 17 -2.78 -0.69 -12.40
N ASN A 18 -3.65 0.27 -12.13
CA ASN A 18 -4.25 1.11 -13.18
C ASN A 18 -3.17 1.97 -13.84
N ASP A 19 -2.39 2.67 -13.01
CA ASP A 19 -1.26 3.48 -13.45
C ASP A 19 -0.20 2.63 -14.19
N PHE A 20 0.11 1.45 -13.66
CA PHE A 20 1.02 0.51 -14.30
C PHE A 20 0.53 0.09 -15.70
N ALA A 21 -0.73 -0.29 -15.82
CA ALA A 21 -1.30 -0.74 -17.09
C ALA A 21 -1.31 0.37 -18.15
N GLN A 22 -1.64 1.60 -17.77
CA GLN A 22 -1.61 2.78 -18.64
C GLN A 22 -0.19 3.09 -19.10
N GLU A 23 0.80 3.05 -18.20
CA GLU A 23 2.20 3.27 -18.55
C GLU A 23 2.69 2.25 -19.57
N PHE A 24 2.43 0.94 -19.35
CA PHE A 24 2.86 -0.09 -20.29
C PHE A 24 2.12 0.00 -21.62
N GLN A 25 0.85 0.41 -21.62
CA GLN A 25 0.11 0.69 -22.85
C GLN A 25 0.72 1.88 -23.63
N SER A 26 1.13 2.95 -22.93
CA SER A 26 1.77 4.13 -23.53
C SER A 26 3.16 3.83 -24.09
N ARG A 27 3.84 2.81 -23.58
CA ARG A 27 5.13 2.28 -24.08
C ARG A 27 4.95 1.31 -25.26
N GLU A 28 3.81 1.32 -25.92
CA GLU A 28 3.50 0.49 -27.10
C GLU A 28 3.43 -1.03 -26.80
N HIS A 29 3.28 -1.42 -25.53
CA HIS A 29 2.94 -2.80 -25.20
C HIS A 29 1.44 -3.02 -25.36
N LYS A 30 1.04 -4.20 -25.78
CA LYS A 30 -0.37 -4.58 -25.83
C LYS A 30 -0.78 -5.17 -24.49
N VAL A 31 -1.52 -4.40 -23.69
CA VAL A 31 -1.97 -4.79 -22.37
C VAL A 31 -3.39 -5.37 -22.42
N THR A 32 -3.59 -6.52 -21.79
CA THR A 32 -4.91 -7.13 -21.55
C THR A 32 -5.07 -7.40 -20.06
N ILE A 33 -6.22 -7.10 -19.50
CA ILE A 33 -6.51 -7.27 -18.07
C ILE A 33 -7.49 -8.41 -17.85
N LEU A 34 -7.16 -9.32 -16.94
CA LEU A 34 -8.09 -10.26 -16.32
C LEU A 34 -8.32 -9.82 -14.87
N THR A 35 -9.54 -9.38 -14.56
CA THR A 35 -9.87 -8.80 -13.25
C THR A 35 -11.25 -9.26 -12.76
N GLY A 36 -11.58 -8.90 -11.52
CA GLY A 36 -12.90 -9.10 -10.94
C GLY A 36 -13.92 -8.04 -11.36
N THR A 37 -15.18 -8.30 -11.07
CA THR A 37 -16.23 -7.26 -11.11
C THR A 37 -16.00 -6.27 -9.96
N PRO A 38 -15.95 -4.95 -10.21
CA PRO A 38 -15.56 -3.96 -9.21
C PRO A 38 -16.56 -3.91 -8.04
N ASN A 39 -16.01 -3.92 -6.81
CA ASN A 39 -16.80 -3.93 -5.56
C ASN A 39 -16.05 -3.33 -4.35
N TYR A 40 -14.84 -2.80 -4.54
CA TYR A 40 -14.01 -2.20 -3.48
C TYR A 40 -13.94 -0.68 -3.65
N PRO A 41 -14.01 0.14 -2.58
CA PRO A 41 -14.10 -0.23 -1.17
C PRO A 41 -15.54 -0.42 -0.65
N GLY A 42 -16.56 -0.02 -1.40
CA GLY A 42 -17.96 0.05 -0.96
C GLY A 42 -18.59 -1.28 -0.56
N GLY A 43 -18.04 -2.39 -1.03
CA GLY A 43 -18.52 -3.74 -0.71
C GLY A 43 -19.55 -4.28 -1.68
N ASP A 44 -20.33 -3.45 -2.35
CA ASP A 44 -21.31 -3.83 -3.37
C ASP A 44 -20.75 -3.56 -4.78
N TYR A 45 -21.40 -4.08 -5.81
CA TYR A 45 -21.03 -3.77 -7.18
C TYR A 45 -21.17 -2.28 -7.46
N TYR A 46 -20.22 -1.74 -8.21
CA TYR A 46 -20.35 -0.38 -8.75
C TYR A 46 -21.56 -0.26 -9.67
N GLU A 47 -22.09 0.94 -9.79
CA GLU A 47 -23.23 1.22 -10.68
C GLU A 47 -22.94 0.77 -12.12
N GLY A 48 -23.88 0.08 -12.72
CA GLY A 48 -23.74 -0.49 -14.07
C GLY A 48 -22.96 -1.80 -14.15
N TYR A 49 -22.36 -2.30 -13.05
CA TYR A 49 -21.65 -3.59 -12.98
C TYR A 49 -22.49 -4.66 -12.28
N GLY A 50 -22.09 -5.92 -12.43
CA GLY A 50 -22.72 -7.07 -11.79
C GLY A 50 -22.04 -8.34 -12.23
N ALA A 51 -22.35 -9.49 -11.60
CA ALA A 51 -21.67 -10.76 -11.84
C ALA A 51 -21.55 -11.13 -13.34
N PHE A 52 -22.56 -10.79 -14.13
CA PHE A 52 -22.61 -11.08 -15.57
C PHE A 52 -22.90 -9.83 -16.43
N LYS A 53 -22.68 -8.62 -15.87
CA LYS A 53 -22.80 -7.34 -16.60
C LYS A 53 -21.40 -6.79 -16.83
N LYS A 54 -21.19 -6.21 -18.03
CA LYS A 54 -19.88 -5.64 -18.44
C LYS A 54 -18.70 -6.60 -18.28
N ASN A 55 -18.86 -7.84 -18.69
CA ASN A 55 -17.79 -8.85 -18.60
C ASN A 55 -16.60 -8.55 -19.53
N ARG A 56 -16.78 -7.67 -20.50
CA ARG A 56 -15.74 -7.17 -21.40
C ARG A 56 -15.96 -5.69 -21.66
N GLU A 57 -14.90 -4.93 -21.47
CA GLU A 57 -14.89 -3.48 -21.75
C GLU A 57 -13.49 -3.03 -22.15
N SER A 58 -13.36 -1.77 -22.55
CA SER A 58 -12.08 -1.12 -22.81
C SER A 58 -11.94 0.12 -21.96
N TYR A 59 -10.75 0.35 -21.45
CA TYR A 59 -10.37 1.55 -20.72
C TYR A 59 -9.05 2.07 -21.30
N GLU A 60 -9.06 3.26 -21.89
CA GLU A 60 -7.88 3.88 -22.51
C GLU A 60 -7.13 2.97 -23.49
N GLY A 61 -7.86 2.21 -24.30
CA GLY A 61 -7.29 1.27 -25.26
C GLY A 61 -6.90 -0.09 -24.67
N ILE A 62 -6.94 -0.25 -23.34
CA ILE A 62 -6.66 -1.50 -22.64
C ILE A 62 -7.92 -2.36 -22.63
N GLU A 63 -7.79 -3.60 -23.10
CA GLU A 63 -8.91 -4.55 -23.10
C GLU A 63 -9.05 -5.24 -21.75
N ILE A 64 -10.24 -5.22 -21.17
CA ILE A 64 -10.53 -5.74 -19.83
C ILE A 64 -11.52 -6.91 -19.93
N PHE A 65 -11.16 -8.03 -19.33
CA PHE A 65 -12.03 -9.19 -19.09
C PHE A 65 -12.37 -9.26 -17.61
N ARG A 66 -13.67 -9.11 -17.29
CA ARG A 66 -14.14 -9.15 -15.91
C ARG A 66 -14.73 -10.49 -15.57
N SER A 67 -14.25 -11.03 -14.48
CA SER A 67 -14.70 -12.30 -13.90
C SER A 67 -15.84 -12.07 -12.93
N PRO A 68 -16.89 -12.89 -13.00
CA PRO A 68 -17.95 -12.86 -11.99
C PRO A 68 -17.36 -13.21 -10.63
N LEU A 69 -17.81 -12.51 -9.60
CA LEU A 69 -17.45 -12.79 -8.21
C LEU A 69 -18.59 -12.38 -7.27
N ILE A 70 -18.60 -12.90 -6.07
CA ILE A 70 -19.51 -12.48 -5.01
C ILE A 70 -18.93 -11.20 -4.37
N PRO A 71 -19.67 -10.08 -4.29
CA PRO A 71 -19.14 -8.84 -3.74
C PRO A 71 -18.81 -8.98 -2.25
N ARG A 72 -17.86 -8.15 -1.78
CA ARG A 72 -17.32 -8.22 -0.41
C ARG A 72 -18.35 -7.95 0.69
N GLY A 73 -19.43 -7.21 0.36
CA GLY A 73 -20.45 -6.79 1.31
C GLY A 73 -19.84 -5.95 2.43
N SER A 74 -20.32 -6.15 3.64
CA SER A 74 -19.82 -5.44 4.85
C SER A 74 -18.38 -5.80 5.26
N GLY A 75 -17.69 -6.67 4.51
CA GLY A 75 -16.31 -7.07 4.80
C GLY A 75 -16.15 -8.08 5.95
N SER A 76 -17.19 -8.82 6.31
CA SER A 76 -17.07 -9.95 7.26
C SER A 76 -16.13 -11.02 6.70
N SER A 77 -15.43 -11.76 7.59
CA SER A 77 -14.44 -12.76 7.18
C SER A 77 -15.01 -13.82 6.23
N VAL A 78 -16.25 -14.24 6.45
CA VAL A 78 -16.95 -15.21 5.57
C VAL A 78 -17.20 -14.61 4.20
N ARG A 79 -17.68 -13.36 4.16
CA ARG A 79 -17.98 -12.67 2.90
C ARG A 79 -16.71 -12.41 2.09
N LEU A 80 -15.62 -12.07 2.75
CA LEU A 80 -14.31 -11.93 2.12
C LEU A 80 -13.80 -13.27 1.55
N ALA A 81 -13.94 -14.36 2.30
CA ALA A 81 -13.55 -15.68 1.80
C ALA A 81 -14.38 -16.09 0.56
N LEU A 82 -15.69 -15.84 0.57
CA LEU A 82 -16.57 -16.09 -0.58
C LEU A 82 -16.19 -15.21 -1.79
N ASN A 83 -15.85 -13.95 -1.56
CA ASN A 83 -15.37 -13.05 -2.60
C ASN A 83 -14.09 -13.60 -3.25
N TYR A 84 -13.10 -14.01 -2.48
CA TYR A 84 -11.85 -14.57 -2.97
C TYR A 84 -12.02 -15.90 -3.71
N ILE A 85 -12.80 -16.81 -3.14
CA ILE A 85 -13.08 -18.13 -3.75
C ILE A 85 -13.86 -17.95 -5.06
N SER A 86 -14.90 -17.13 -5.07
CA SER A 86 -15.68 -16.88 -6.28
C SER A 86 -14.87 -16.22 -7.40
N PHE A 87 -13.91 -15.33 -7.05
CA PHE A 87 -12.97 -14.77 -8.02
C PHE A 87 -12.12 -15.87 -8.68
N ILE A 88 -11.61 -16.84 -7.92
CA ILE A 88 -10.79 -17.92 -8.48
C ILE A 88 -11.58 -18.66 -9.57
N PHE A 89 -12.78 -19.13 -9.26
CA PHE A 89 -13.60 -19.90 -10.21
C PHE A 89 -14.07 -19.04 -11.38
N GLY A 90 -14.51 -17.81 -11.10
CA GLY A 90 -14.93 -16.87 -12.14
C GLY A 90 -13.80 -16.52 -13.09
N SER A 91 -12.59 -16.29 -12.58
CA SER A 91 -11.43 -15.94 -13.41
C SER A 91 -10.87 -17.12 -14.21
N ILE A 92 -10.90 -18.33 -13.65
CA ILE A 92 -10.59 -19.54 -14.43
C ILE A 92 -11.59 -19.70 -15.58
N PHE A 93 -12.88 -19.51 -15.33
CA PHE A 93 -13.90 -19.52 -16.39
C PHE A 93 -13.65 -18.44 -17.44
N THR A 94 -13.42 -17.20 -17.01
CA THR A 94 -13.11 -16.08 -17.91
C THR A 94 -11.84 -16.31 -18.72
N SER A 95 -10.86 -17.04 -18.17
CA SER A 95 -9.60 -17.37 -18.84
C SER A 95 -9.78 -18.15 -20.15
N PHE A 96 -10.84 -18.94 -20.31
CA PHE A 96 -11.13 -19.63 -21.57
C PHE A 96 -11.28 -18.68 -22.75
N PHE A 97 -11.81 -17.47 -22.54
CA PHE A 97 -11.93 -16.43 -23.57
C PHE A 97 -10.56 -15.81 -23.96
N LEU A 98 -9.53 -16.04 -23.16
CA LEU A 98 -8.17 -15.55 -23.37
C LEU A 98 -7.26 -16.58 -24.05
N LEU A 99 -7.67 -17.86 -24.11
CA LEU A 99 -6.82 -18.93 -24.65
C LEU A 99 -6.47 -18.75 -26.13
N ASN A 100 -7.30 -18.08 -26.91
CA ASN A 100 -7.03 -17.79 -28.34
C ASN A 100 -6.16 -16.53 -28.55
N LYS A 101 -5.85 -15.77 -27.50
CA LYS A 101 -4.98 -14.59 -27.58
C LYS A 101 -3.52 -14.99 -27.37
N LYS A 102 -2.60 -14.25 -28.01
CA LYS A 102 -1.16 -14.42 -27.77
C LYS A 102 -0.75 -13.51 -26.61
N PHE A 103 0.02 -14.06 -25.70
CA PHE A 103 0.67 -13.34 -24.61
C PHE A 103 2.12 -13.79 -24.51
N ASP A 104 3.01 -12.87 -24.19
CA ASP A 104 4.43 -13.13 -24.01
C ASP A 104 4.75 -13.34 -22.52
N ILE A 105 4.00 -12.66 -21.63
CA ILE A 105 4.17 -12.71 -20.19
C ILE A 105 2.83 -12.54 -19.45
N ILE A 106 2.73 -13.16 -18.28
CA ILE A 106 1.64 -12.93 -17.32
C ILE A 106 2.22 -12.15 -16.13
N PHE A 107 1.70 -10.97 -15.89
CA PHE A 107 2.00 -10.16 -14.71
C PHE A 107 0.86 -10.26 -13.70
N VAL A 108 1.17 -10.70 -12.49
CA VAL A 108 0.18 -10.84 -11.42
C VAL A 108 0.41 -9.77 -10.37
N PHE A 109 -0.60 -8.93 -10.15
CA PHE A 109 -0.61 -7.88 -9.13
C PHE A 109 -1.41 -8.35 -7.91
N GLU A 110 -0.75 -8.42 -6.76
CA GLU A 110 -1.31 -9.02 -5.56
C GLU A 110 -1.33 -8.04 -4.37
N PRO A 111 -2.36 -7.19 -4.25
CA PRO A 111 -2.61 -6.39 -3.04
C PRO A 111 -3.34 -7.18 -1.93
N SER A 112 -3.73 -8.39 -2.17
CA SER A 112 -4.52 -9.40 -1.45
C SER A 112 -5.80 -9.78 -2.22
N PRO A 113 -6.16 -11.04 -2.32
CA PRO A 113 -5.50 -12.23 -1.73
C PRO A 113 -4.43 -12.86 -2.64
N ILE A 114 -3.53 -13.65 -2.08
CA ILE A 114 -2.52 -14.39 -2.86
C ILE A 114 -3.11 -15.31 -3.93
N THR A 115 -4.34 -15.76 -3.73
CA THR A 115 -5.08 -16.65 -4.66
C THR A 115 -5.35 -16.03 -6.02
N VAL A 116 -5.15 -14.72 -6.19
CA VAL A 116 -5.20 -14.02 -7.49
C VAL A 116 -4.24 -14.63 -8.51
N CYS A 117 -3.19 -15.30 -8.06
CA CYS A 117 -2.23 -15.99 -8.95
C CYS A 117 -2.76 -17.32 -9.52
N LEU A 118 -3.80 -17.93 -8.97
CA LEU A 118 -4.30 -19.24 -9.43
C LEU A 118 -4.79 -19.24 -10.88
N PRO A 119 -5.59 -18.26 -11.36
CA PRO A 119 -5.95 -18.19 -12.78
C PRO A 119 -4.73 -17.96 -13.70
N ALA A 120 -3.72 -17.21 -13.24
CA ALA A 120 -2.47 -17.04 -13.97
C ALA A 120 -1.73 -18.39 -14.14
N ILE A 121 -1.65 -19.19 -13.07
CA ILE A 121 -1.07 -20.54 -13.11
C ILE A 121 -1.86 -21.45 -14.05
N PHE A 122 -3.19 -21.35 -14.06
CA PHE A 122 -4.03 -22.10 -15.01
C PHE A 122 -3.68 -21.73 -16.47
N ILE A 123 -3.60 -20.45 -16.80
CA ILE A 123 -3.24 -19.98 -18.15
C ILE A 123 -1.81 -20.41 -18.50
N LYS A 124 -0.85 -20.24 -17.58
CA LYS A 124 0.55 -20.69 -17.77
C LYS A 124 0.64 -22.16 -18.17
N LYS A 125 -0.08 -23.04 -17.48
CA LYS A 125 -0.06 -24.48 -17.77
C LYS A 125 -0.57 -24.83 -19.16
N ILE A 126 -1.49 -24.05 -19.71
CA ILE A 126 -2.06 -24.28 -21.05
C ILE A 126 -1.19 -23.65 -22.13
N LYS A 127 -0.66 -22.45 -21.89
CA LYS A 127 0.00 -21.64 -22.92
C LYS A 127 1.52 -21.63 -22.81
N ASN A 128 2.08 -22.18 -21.75
CA ASN A 128 3.52 -22.20 -21.43
C ASN A 128 4.15 -20.78 -21.42
N ILE A 129 3.50 -19.85 -20.73
CA ILE A 129 3.91 -18.44 -20.65
C ILE A 129 4.47 -18.17 -19.23
N PRO A 130 5.58 -17.41 -19.07
CA PRO A 130 6.15 -17.11 -17.76
C PRO A 130 5.24 -16.19 -16.93
N ILE A 131 5.29 -16.38 -15.60
CA ILE A 131 4.60 -15.56 -14.60
C ILE A 131 5.60 -14.70 -13.86
N CYS A 132 5.43 -13.38 -13.90
CA CYS A 132 6.00 -12.41 -12.97
C CYS A 132 4.95 -12.05 -11.91
N PHE A 133 5.21 -12.40 -10.66
CA PHE A 133 4.29 -12.26 -9.55
C PHE A 133 4.74 -11.16 -8.60
N TRP A 134 3.98 -10.07 -8.50
CA TRP A 134 4.29 -8.96 -7.59
C TRP A 134 3.48 -9.04 -6.32
N VAL A 135 4.16 -9.39 -5.22
CA VAL A 135 3.62 -9.62 -3.88
C VAL A 135 3.67 -8.31 -3.09
N LEU A 136 2.49 -7.77 -2.80
CA LEU A 136 2.34 -6.56 -1.99
C LEU A 136 1.82 -6.89 -0.58
N ASP A 137 1.17 -8.05 -0.43
CA ASP A 137 0.65 -8.57 0.83
C ASP A 137 1.17 -9.98 1.09
N LEU A 138 1.92 -10.15 2.18
CA LEU A 138 2.60 -11.41 2.47
C LEU A 138 1.69 -12.41 3.17
N TRP A 139 1.24 -13.43 2.44
CA TRP A 139 0.45 -14.52 2.97
C TRP A 139 1.33 -15.73 3.39
N PRO A 140 0.94 -16.48 4.44
CA PRO A 140 -0.24 -16.30 5.29
C PRO A 140 -0.06 -15.29 6.43
N GLU A 141 1.10 -14.64 6.57
CA GLU A 141 1.49 -13.81 7.71
C GLU A 141 0.49 -12.67 7.97
N SER A 142 0.04 -11.98 6.92
CA SER A 142 -0.95 -10.90 7.03
C SER A 142 -2.33 -11.39 7.47
N VAL A 143 -2.76 -12.55 6.98
CA VAL A 143 -4.04 -13.16 7.38
C VAL A 143 -4.03 -13.59 8.85
N VAL A 144 -2.89 -14.13 9.29
CA VAL A 144 -2.70 -14.55 10.69
C VAL A 144 -2.76 -13.35 11.63
N SER A 145 -2.08 -12.26 11.27
CA SER A 145 -2.08 -11.02 12.06
C SER A 145 -3.47 -10.37 12.08
N ALA A 146 -4.10 -10.19 10.92
CA ALA A 146 -5.42 -9.57 10.83
C ALA A 146 -6.52 -10.33 11.54
N GLY A 147 -6.42 -11.65 11.61
CA GLY A 147 -7.41 -12.54 12.25
C GLY A 147 -7.12 -12.87 13.72
N ASN A 148 -6.03 -12.40 14.32
CA ASN A 148 -5.52 -12.88 15.60
C ASN A 148 -5.35 -14.41 15.67
N LEU A 149 -5.05 -15.04 14.53
CA LEU A 149 -5.04 -16.50 14.32
C LEU A 149 -3.61 -17.07 14.46
N LYS A 150 -2.87 -16.67 15.51
CA LYS A 150 -1.46 -17.06 15.71
C LYS A 150 -1.25 -18.58 15.77
N THR A 151 -2.27 -19.34 16.15
CA THR A 151 -2.27 -20.81 16.16
C THR A 151 -3.55 -21.35 15.56
N GLY A 152 -3.46 -22.36 14.68
CA GLY A 152 -4.67 -22.99 14.16
C GLY A 152 -4.54 -23.69 12.81
N ILE A 153 -5.66 -24.11 12.32
CA ILE A 153 -5.82 -24.83 11.04
C ILE A 153 -5.51 -23.96 9.81
N ILE A 154 -5.77 -22.65 9.90
CA ILE A 154 -5.66 -21.71 8.77
C ILE A 154 -4.22 -21.62 8.22
N PRO A 155 -3.17 -21.39 9.04
CA PRO A 155 -1.79 -21.43 8.53
C PRO A 155 -1.42 -22.78 7.93
N LYS A 156 -1.91 -23.89 8.48
CA LYS A 156 -1.64 -25.25 7.96
C LYS A 156 -2.22 -25.48 6.57
N ILE A 157 -3.38 -24.89 6.27
CA ILE A 157 -4.02 -24.96 4.94
C ILE A 157 -3.39 -23.96 3.97
N LEU A 158 -3.10 -22.75 4.43
CA LEU A 158 -2.60 -21.69 3.57
C LEU A 158 -1.12 -21.90 3.17
N ASN A 159 -0.26 -22.41 4.05
CA ASN A 159 1.16 -22.61 3.72
C ASN A 159 1.41 -23.49 2.49
N PRO A 160 0.75 -24.66 2.32
CA PRO A 160 0.90 -25.45 1.09
C PRO A 160 0.42 -24.72 -0.15
N LEU A 161 -0.70 -23.98 -0.06
CA LEU A 161 -1.23 -23.17 -1.15
C LEU A 161 -0.28 -22.04 -1.55
N VAL A 162 0.24 -21.31 -0.58
CA VAL A 162 1.21 -20.23 -0.78
C VAL A 162 2.48 -20.78 -1.43
N LYS A 163 3.03 -21.88 -0.90
CA LYS A 163 4.18 -22.57 -1.49
C LYS A 163 3.91 -23.01 -2.91
N PHE A 164 2.75 -23.58 -3.21
CA PHE A 164 2.34 -23.97 -4.55
C PHE A 164 2.34 -22.76 -5.51
N ILE A 165 1.78 -21.64 -5.11
CA ILE A 165 1.73 -20.40 -5.90
C ILE A 165 3.14 -19.88 -6.19
N TYR A 166 3.98 -19.73 -5.18
CA TYR A 166 5.36 -19.26 -5.36
C TYR A 166 6.20 -20.23 -6.22
N THR A 167 6.02 -21.53 -6.05
CA THR A 167 6.75 -22.53 -6.85
C THR A 167 6.41 -22.42 -8.33
N ASN A 168 5.14 -22.14 -8.68
CA ASN A 168 4.67 -22.00 -10.06
C ASN A 168 4.93 -20.61 -10.68
N SER A 169 5.38 -19.64 -9.91
CA SER A 169 5.84 -18.34 -10.40
C SER A 169 7.29 -18.41 -10.87
N ASP A 170 7.61 -17.80 -12.01
CA ASP A 170 8.96 -17.80 -12.57
C ASP A 170 9.81 -16.71 -11.96
N LYS A 171 9.21 -15.53 -11.71
CA LYS A 171 9.80 -14.42 -11.00
C LYS A 171 8.82 -13.93 -9.92
N ILE A 172 9.33 -13.63 -8.74
CA ILE A 172 8.58 -13.10 -7.61
C ILE A 172 9.20 -11.75 -7.26
N LEU A 173 8.40 -10.72 -7.34
CA LEU A 173 8.77 -9.38 -6.94
C LEU A 173 8.12 -9.08 -5.59
N VAL A 174 8.84 -8.47 -4.66
CA VAL A 174 8.33 -8.17 -3.33
C VAL A 174 8.44 -6.68 -3.00
N SER A 175 7.39 -6.12 -2.43
CA SER A 175 7.33 -4.69 -2.09
C SER A 175 8.19 -4.30 -0.89
N SER A 176 8.69 -5.27 -0.13
CA SER A 176 9.60 -5.07 0.99
C SER A 176 10.71 -6.11 1.00
N ARG A 177 11.93 -5.70 1.36
CA ARG A 177 13.08 -6.61 1.48
C ARG A 177 12.85 -7.66 2.57
N GLY A 178 12.12 -7.32 3.63
CA GLY A 178 11.75 -8.24 4.70
C GLY A 178 10.91 -9.44 4.25
N PHE A 179 10.19 -9.35 3.12
CA PHE A 179 9.42 -10.47 2.57
C PHE A 179 10.30 -11.57 1.97
N ILE A 180 11.53 -11.24 1.53
CA ILE A 180 12.44 -12.19 0.86
C ILE A 180 12.70 -13.40 1.74
N ASN A 181 13.08 -13.18 3.00
CA ASN A 181 13.41 -14.27 3.92
C ASN A 181 12.21 -15.19 4.15
N SER A 182 11.03 -14.63 4.42
CA SER A 182 9.81 -15.42 4.61
C SER A 182 9.46 -16.29 3.40
N ILE A 183 9.67 -15.78 2.18
CA ILE A 183 9.42 -16.56 0.95
C ILE A 183 10.47 -17.65 0.76
N VAL A 184 11.74 -17.37 1.03
CA VAL A 184 12.85 -18.32 0.91
C VAL A 184 12.71 -19.45 1.96
N GLU A 185 12.29 -19.15 3.18
CA GLU A 185 12.01 -20.14 4.24
C GLU A 185 10.91 -21.14 3.86
N LYS A 186 10.01 -20.76 2.95
CA LYS A 186 9.00 -21.68 2.37
C LYS A 186 9.60 -22.64 1.32
N GLY A 187 10.92 -22.59 1.08
CA GLY A 187 11.65 -23.44 0.15
C GLY A 187 11.67 -22.91 -1.28
N ILE A 188 11.47 -21.63 -1.48
CA ILE A 188 11.56 -20.98 -2.80
C ILE A 188 13.00 -20.53 -3.05
N ASN A 189 13.50 -20.79 -4.29
CA ASN A 189 14.84 -20.38 -4.69
C ASN A 189 14.97 -18.84 -4.63
N LYS A 190 15.96 -18.35 -3.86
CA LYS A 190 16.25 -16.93 -3.70
C LYS A 190 16.43 -16.18 -5.02
N ASN A 191 17.00 -16.82 -6.04
CA ASN A 191 17.22 -16.20 -7.37
C ASN A 191 15.92 -15.85 -8.11
N LYS A 192 14.79 -16.43 -7.69
CA LYS A 192 13.46 -16.04 -8.21
C LYS A 192 12.88 -14.81 -7.54
N VAL A 193 13.41 -14.36 -6.38
CA VAL A 193 12.82 -13.35 -5.54
C VAL A 193 13.65 -12.08 -5.59
N ASP A 194 13.08 -10.98 -6.08
CA ASP A 194 13.72 -9.67 -6.12
C ASP A 194 12.88 -8.63 -5.38
N PHE A 195 13.55 -7.68 -4.75
CA PHE A 195 12.90 -6.49 -4.20
C PHE A 195 12.44 -5.58 -5.35
N PHE A 196 11.16 -5.26 -5.37
CA PHE A 196 10.55 -4.32 -6.29
C PHE A 196 9.51 -3.48 -5.52
N PRO A 197 9.88 -2.27 -5.08
CA PRO A 197 9.01 -1.45 -4.23
C PRO A 197 7.84 -0.86 -5.01
N GLN A 198 6.89 -0.30 -4.26
CA GLN A 198 5.89 0.58 -4.82
C GLN A 198 6.46 2.00 -4.99
N TRP A 199 5.83 2.80 -5.85
CA TRP A 199 6.11 4.23 -6.05
C TRP A 199 4.99 5.10 -5.46
N ALA A 200 5.23 6.38 -5.27
CA ALA A 200 4.16 7.34 -5.01
C ALA A 200 3.41 7.69 -6.31
N GLU A 201 2.13 7.97 -6.23
CA GLU A 201 1.36 8.49 -7.37
C GLU A 201 2.00 9.81 -7.85
N PRO A 202 2.01 10.11 -9.18
CA PRO A 202 2.72 11.26 -9.77
C PRO A 202 2.30 12.63 -9.21
N ILE A 203 1.13 12.69 -8.57
CA ILE A 203 0.63 13.90 -7.91
C ILE A 203 1.46 14.26 -6.65
N PHE A 204 2.06 13.26 -5.98
CA PHE A 204 2.86 13.48 -4.77
C PHE A 204 4.26 13.96 -5.12
N LYS A 205 4.46 15.24 -4.96
CA LYS A 205 5.70 15.97 -5.18
C LYS A 205 5.75 17.21 -4.27
N PRO A 206 6.90 17.82 -4.06
CA PRO A 206 6.98 19.07 -3.34
C PRO A 206 6.14 20.14 -4.05
N VAL A 207 5.24 20.77 -3.33
CA VAL A 207 4.42 21.88 -3.83
C VAL A 207 4.49 23.07 -2.86
N LYS A 208 4.22 24.26 -3.37
CA LYS A 208 3.91 25.43 -2.52
C LYS A 208 2.39 25.43 -2.34
N PRO A 209 1.89 25.49 -1.10
CA PRO A 209 0.45 25.48 -0.88
C PRO A 209 -0.15 26.81 -1.38
N ASP A 210 -1.18 26.70 -2.22
CA ASP A 210 -1.93 27.88 -2.69
C ASP A 210 -2.97 28.32 -1.64
N LYS A 211 -3.42 27.40 -0.79
CA LYS A 211 -4.40 27.63 0.26
C LYS A 211 -3.79 27.33 1.62
N ASN A 212 -4.13 28.10 2.62
CA ASN A 212 -3.83 27.79 4.01
C ASN A 212 -4.98 26.98 4.62
N ASN A 213 -4.96 25.66 4.42
CA ASN A 213 -5.99 24.76 4.97
C ASN A 213 -5.89 24.57 6.48
N LEU A 214 -4.85 25.11 7.12
CA LEU A 214 -4.55 25.01 8.54
C LEU A 214 -4.44 26.39 9.20
N ASP A 215 -5.18 27.38 8.71
CA ASP A 215 -5.17 28.78 9.20
C ASP A 215 -5.67 28.93 10.64
N PHE A 216 -6.44 27.95 11.14
CA PHE A 216 -6.87 27.85 12.53
C PHE A 216 -5.74 27.45 13.50
N ILE A 217 -4.58 26.96 12.98
CA ILE A 217 -3.38 26.65 13.76
C ILE A 217 -2.45 27.87 13.75
N PRO A 218 -1.94 28.33 14.91
CA PRO A 218 -1.01 29.46 14.95
C PRO A 218 0.19 29.23 14.03
N GLN A 219 0.63 30.27 13.30
CA GLN A 219 1.66 30.17 12.26
C GLN A 219 3.00 29.62 12.76
N ASN A 220 3.36 29.95 14.00
CA ASN A 220 4.64 29.51 14.61
C ASN A 220 4.54 28.13 15.29
N SER A 221 3.47 27.39 15.06
CA SER A 221 3.30 26.05 15.62
C SER A 221 3.99 25.00 14.77
N PHE A 222 4.51 23.96 15.43
CA PHE A 222 5.04 22.77 14.79
C PHE A 222 3.90 21.79 14.48
N LYS A 223 3.69 21.48 13.22
CA LYS A 223 2.56 20.70 12.71
C LYS A 223 3.02 19.29 12.34
N ILE A 224 2.54 18.32 13.11
CA ILE A 224 2.76 16.89 12.87
C ILE A 224 1.54 16.38 12.11
N MET A 225 1.73 15.81 10.94
CA MET A 225 0.62 15.36 10.11
C MET A 225 0.64 13.85 9.90
N PHE A 226 -0.49 13.21 10.21
CA PHE A 226 -0.78 11.84 9.83
C PHE A 226 -1.78 11.83 8.68
N ALA A 227 -1.56 11.02 7.65
CA ALA A 227 -2.51 10.83 6.57
C ALA A 227 -2.79 9.35 6.32
N GLY A 228 -4.06 8.96 6.36
CA GLY A 228 -4.49 7.61 6.05
C GLY A 228 -5.59 7.06 6.95
N ASN A 229 -5.74 5.74 6.97
CA ASN A 229 -6.76 5.05 7.73
C ASN A 229 -6.54 5.20 9.25
N ILE A 230 -7.58 5.59 9.98
CA ILE A 230 -7.62 5.58 11.44
C ILE A 230 -8.11 4.21 11.88
N GLY A 231 -7.20 3.24 11.87
CA GLY A 231 -7.49 1.83 12.12
C GLY A 231 -6.73 1.24 13.29
N GLU A 232 -6.98 -0.04 13.54
CA GLU A 232 -6.36 -0.78 14.64
C GLU A 232 -4.84 -0.89 14.49
N ALA A 233 -4.36 -1.06 13.26
CA ALA A 233 -2.94 -1.25 12.97
C ALA A 233 -2.07 -0.01 13.20
N GLN A 234 -2.66 1.19 13.14
CA GLN A 234 -1.94 2.47 13.20
C GLN A 234 -1.59 2.94 14.62
N ASP A 235 -1.96 2.16 15.63
CA ASP A 235 -1.63 2.42 17.04
C ASP A 235 -1.92 3.86 17.52
N PHE A 236 -3.16 4.31 17.30
CA PHE A 236 -3.60 5.61 17.78
C PHE A 236 -3.56 5.72 19.31
N SER A 237 -3.51 4.61 20.06
CA SER A 237 -3.35 4.61 21.51
C SER A 237 -2.04 5.29 21.90
N SER A 238 -0.93 4.83 21.35
CA SER A 238 0.39 5.40 21.63
C SER A 238 0.56 6.82 21.05
N ILE A 239 -0.10 7.12 19.91
CA ILE A 239 -0.11 8.49 19.37
C ILE A 239 -0.79 9.45 20.35
N ILE A 240 -1.96 9.08 20.93
CA ILE A 240 -2.67 9.89 21.91
C ILE A 240 -1.86 10.03 23.19
N GLU A 241 -1.23 8.97 23.68
CA GLU A 241 -0.35 9.01 24.85
C GLU A 241 0.82 9.98 24.64
N ALA A 242 1.47 9.94 23.46
CA ALA A 242 2.49 10.92 23.10
C ALA A 242 1.94 12.36 23.08
N ALA A 243 0.72 12.55 22.58
CA ALA A 243 0.06 13.86 22.59
C ALA A 243 -0.27 14.34 24.02
N ILE A 244 -0.62 13.44 24.95
CA ILE A 244 -0.80 13.76 26.36
C ILE A 244 0.52 14.20 26.99
N ILE A 245 1.61 13.50 26.73
CA ILE A 245 2.96 13.87 27.22
C ILE A 245 3.34 15.28 26.73
N LEU A 246 3.03 15.60 25.48
CA LEU A 246 3.37 16.89 24.85
C LEU A 246 2.34 18.00 25.11
N LYS A 247 1.26 17.74 25.82
CA LYS A 247 0.15 18.67 26.02
C LYS A 247 0.56 20.04 26.59
N ALA A 248 1.61 20.10 27.41
CA ALA A 248 2.15 21.35 27.95
C ALA A 248 2.83 22.22 26.89
N LYS A 249 3.25 21.65 25.77
CA LYS A 249 3.90 22.35 24.65
C LYS A 249 2.84 22.85 23.66
N LYS A 250 2.26 24.00 23.96
CA LYS A 250 1.13 24.57 23.22
C LYS A 250 1.41 24.89 21.74
N ASN A 251 2.64 24.87 21.33
CA ASN A 251 3.06 25.10 19.93
C ASN A 251 3.15 23.81 19.11
N ILE A 252 2.83 22.65 19.65
CA ILE A 252 2.84 21.37 18.92
C ILE A 252 1.40 20.98 18.57
N HIS A 253 1.10 20.82 17.29
CA HIS A 253 -0.21 20.47 16.78
C HIS A 253 -0.18 19.19 15.96
N TRP A 254 -1.15 18.32 16.21
CA TRP A 254 -1.36 17.07 15.51
C TRP A 254 -2.49 17.26 14.49
N VAL A 255 -2.23 16.96 13.24
CA VAL A 255 -3.20 17.06 12.13
C VAL A 255 -3.42 15.68 11.56
N ILE A 256 -4.64 15.19 11.65
CA ILE A 256 -5.00 13.84 11.24
C ILE A 256 -5.94 13.92 10.03
N LEU A 257 -5.44 13.51 8.87
CA LEU A 257 -6.20 13.41 7.63
C LEU A 257 -6.60 11.96 7.38
N GLY A 258 -7.89 11.74 7.16
CA GLY A 258 -8.45 10.42 6.91
C GLY A 258 -9.57 10.07 7.87
N GLY A 259 -10.04 8.84 7.77
CA GLY A 259 -11.09 8.29 8.61
C GLY A 259 -10.85 6.79 8.85
N GLY A 260 -11.72 6.14 9.59
CA GLY A 260 -11.61 4.70 9.80
C GLY A 260 -12.36 4.19 11.02
N ARG A 261 -12.28 2.89 11.24
CA ARG A 261 -13.07 2.20 12.29
C ARG A 261 -12.79 2.68 13.71
N LYS A 262 -11.62 3.30 13.96
CA LYS A 262 -11.22 3.82 15.28
C LYS A 262 -11.48 5.32 15.44
N GLU A 263 -12.01 6.00 14.45
CA GLU A 263 -12.17 7.45 14.44
C GLU A 263 -13.01 7.94 15.65
N ASP A 264 -14.15 7.31 15.90
CA ASP A 264 -15.01 7.70 17.03
C ASP A 264 -14.32 7.49 18.38
N TRP A 265 -13.56 6.40 18.50
CA TRP A 265 -12.76 6.14 19.71
C TRP A 265 -11.67 7.20 19.89
N VAL A 266 -10.96 7.57 18.81
CA VAL A 266 -9.92 8.62 18.84
C VAL A 266 -10.54 9.97 19.26
N LYS A 267 -11.70 10.34 18.69
CA LYS A 267 -12.44 11.57 19.09
C LYS A 267 -12.81 11.56 20.56
N ALA A 268 -13.27 10.43 21.09
CA ALA A 268 -13.60 10.28 22.49
C ALA A 268 -12.38 10.45 23.41
N GLU A 269 -11.23 9.84 23.05
CA GLU A 269 -9.99 9.97 23.82
C GLU A 269 -9.40 11.40 23.75
N ILE A 270 -9.50 12.10 22.61
CA ILE A 270 -9.11 13.51 22.49
C ILE A 270 -9.91 14.37 23.50
N LYS A 271 -11.23 14.21 23.53
CA LYS A 271 -12.10 14.95 24.45
C LYS A 271 -11.83 14.61 25.90
N LYS A 272 -11.72 13.33 26.23
CA LYS A 272 -11.44 12.82 27.58
C LYS A 272 -10.14 13.41 28.14
N ASN A 273 -9.10 13.51 27.29
CA ASN A 273 -7.78 14.01 27.68
C ASN A 273 -7.60 15.52 27.44
N LYS A 274 -8.67 16.25 27.03
CA LYS A 274 -8.68 17.69 26.75
C LYS A 274 -7.57 18.10 25.80
N LEU A 275 -7.48 17.42 24.63
CA LEU A 275 -6.48 17.65 23.57
C LEU A 275 -7.05 18.46 22.39
N GLU A 276 -8.30 18.92 22.44
CA GLU A 276 -9.02 19.57 21.33
C GLU A 276 -8.28 20.78 20.77
N ASN A 277 -7.50 21.45 21.61
CA ASN A 277 -6.73 22.64 21.20
C ASN A 277 -5.46 22.31 20.40
N CYS A 278 -5.01 21.06 20.38
CA CYS A 278 -3.75 20.66 19.72
C CYS A 278 -3.86 19.39 18.87
N PHE A 279 -4.98 18.69 18.89
CA PHE A 279 -5.17 17.44 18.13
C PHE A 279 -6.42 17.57 17.24
N HIS A 280 -6.22 17.65 15.93
CA HIS A 280 -7.23 18.01 14.95
C HIS A 280 -7.52 16.86 13.99
N ILE A 281 -8.74 16.32 14.02
CA ILE A 281 -9.21 15.32 13.04
C ILE A 281 -9.93 16.07 11.93
N MET A 282 -9.32 16.07 10.74
CA MET A 282 -9.78 16.84 9.59
C MET A 282 -10.74 16.06 8.68
N GLY A 283 -10.83 14.74 8.85
CA GLY A 283 -11.58 13.87 7.93
C GLY A 283 -10.81 13.53 6.66
N SER A 284 -11.53 13.00 5.67
CA SER A 284 -10.96 12.55 4.41
C SER A 284 -11.07 13.62 3.32
N TYR A 285 -10.03 13.76 2.52
CA TYR A 285 -9.95 14.70 1.41
C TYR A 285 -9.65 13.96 0.10
N PRO A 286 -10.00 14.55 -1.07
CA PRO A 286 -9.58 14.04 -2.37
C PRO A 286 -8.06 13.89 -2.46
N LEU A 287 -7.60 12.92 -3.26
CA LEU A 287 -6.18 12.64 -3.42
C LEU A 287 -5.42 13.87 -3.95
N GLU A 288 -6.08 14.64 -4.80
CA GLU A 288 -5.56 15.84 -5.47
C GLU A 288 -5.21 16.97 -4.49
N GLU A 289 -5.87 17.00 -3.33
CA GLU A 289 -5.64 18.03 -2.31
C GLU A 289 -4.53 17.64 -1.32
N MET A 290 -4.16 16.35 -1.26
CA MET A 290 -3.23 15.84 -0.25
C MET A 290 -1.83 16.48 -0.32
N PRO A 291 -1.22 16.76 -1.49
CA PRO A 291 0.08 17.41 -1.56
C PRO A 291 0.10 18.80 -0.92
N GLU A 292 -0.99 19.56 -1.04
CA GLU A 292 -1.11 20.89 -0.40
C GLU A 292 -1.17 20.80 1.13
N PHE A 293 -1.87 19.79 1.67
CA PHE A 293 -1.83 19.52 3.11
C PHE A 293 -0.42 19.13 3.55
N TYR A 294 0.23 18.22 2.84
CA TYR A 294 1.60 17.78 3.20
C TYR A 294 2.58 18.94 3.16
N ALA A 295 2.43 19.87 2.22
CA ALA A 295 3.27 21.05 2.14
C ALA A 295 3.21 21.92 3.41
N GLN A 296 2.07 21.95 4.11
CA GLN A 296 1.85 22.71 5.33
C GLN A 296 2.31 21.99 6.61
N ALA A 297 2.67 20.71 6.54
CA ALA A 297 3.22 19.98 7.67
C ALA A 297 4.72 20.27 7.85
N ASP A 298 5.16 20.31 9.11
CA ASP A 298 6.59 20.38 9.45
C ASP A 298 7.22 18.98 9.46
N CYS A 299 6.44 17.93 9.86
CA CYS A 299 6.82 16.54 9.68
C CYS A 299 5.59 15.65 9.46
N MET A 300 5.81 14.51 8.81
CA MET A 300 4.80 13.47 8.62
C MET A 300 4.95 12.40 9.69
N LEU A 301 3.82 12.00 10.29
CA LEU A 301 3.76 10.93 11.28
C LEU A 301 3.43 9.60 10.61
N PHE A 302 4.17 8.59 10.99
CA PHE A 302 3.92 7.22 10.61
C PHE A 302 4.02 6.28 11.82
N SER A 303 3.04 5.42 12.02
CA SER A 303 3.05 4.44 13.12
C SER A 303 2.32 3.16 12.76
N LEU A 304 2.79 2.06 13.30
CA LEU A 304 2.13 0.76 13.29
C LEU A 304 2.38 0.03 14.61
N LYS A 305 1.42 -0.81 15.02
CA LYS A 305 1.53 -1.70 16.17
C LYS A 305 2.71 -2.67 16.04
N LYS A 306 3.15 -3.20 17.17
CA LYS A 306 4.21 -4.20 17.26
C LYS A 306 3.70 -5.56 16.79
N GLU A 307 3.83 -5.83 15.50
CA GLU A 307 3.50 -7.11 14.87
C GLU A 307 4.57 -7.49 13.85
N TYR A 308 4.90 -8.78 13.76
CA TYR A 308 5.94 -9.27 12.84
C TYR A 308 5.72 -8.81 11.40
N ILE A 309 4.49 -8.94 10.89
CA ILE A 309 4.19 -8.54 9.50
C ILE A 309 4.44 -7.04 9.27
N PHE A 310 4.16 -6.19 10.24
CA PHE A 310 4.39 -4.76 10.10
C PHE A 310 5.88 -4.41 10.14
N SER A 311 6.69 -5.15 10.91
CA SER A 311 8.15 -4.93 10.95
C SER A 311 8.86 -5.30 9.65
N ILE A 312 8.30 -6.19 8.85
CA ILE A 312 8.87 -6.60 7.56
C ILE A 312 8.21 -5.92 6.36
N THR A 313 7.24 -5.03 6.57
CA THR A 313 6.49 -4.32 5.51
C THR A 313 6.98 -2.88 5.38
N ILE A 314 7.04 -2.37 4.13
CA ILE A 314 7.18 -0.94 3.85
C ILE A 314 5.81 -0.45 3.33
N PRO A 315 5.02 0.26 4.16
CA PRO A 315 3.73 0.77 3.72
C PRO A 315 3.84 1.90 2.69
N ALA A 316 2.93 1.91 1.72
CA ALA A 316 2.94 2.84 0.59
C ALA A 316 2.94 4.34 0.97
N LYS A 317 2.44 4.71 2.16
CA LYS A 317 2.47 6.09 2.63
C LYS A 317 3.88 6.64 2.87
N VAL A 318 4.85 5.76 3.18
CA VAL A 318 6.24 6.17 3.38
C VAL A 318 6.80 6.74 2.08
N GLN A 319 6.59 6.06 0.94
CA GLN A 319 7.01 6.56 -0.37
C GLN A 319 6.36 7.92 -0.70
N THR A 320 5.09 8.09 -0.35
CA THR A 320 4.35 9.34 -0.55
C THR A 320 4.94 10.49 0.25
N TYR A 321 5.30 10.25 1.51
CA TYR A 321 5.92 11.27 2.38
C TYR A 321 7.31 11.66 1.89
N LEU A 322 8.11 10.67 1.48
CA LEU A 322 9.42 10.89 0.88
C LEU A 322 9.34 11.70 -0.42
N ALA A 323 8.40 11.34 -1.30
CA ALA A 323 8.16 12.04 -2.58
C ALA A 323 7.78 13.51 -2.39
N CYS A 324 7.07 13.84 -1.29
CA CYS A 324 6.68 15.21 -0.95
C CYS A 324 7.79 16.00 -0.21
N ALA A 325 9.01 15.47 -0.11
CA ALA A 325 10.13 16.09 0.57
C ALA A 325 9.81 16.49 2.03
N LYS A 326 9.14 15.60 2.78
CA LYS A 326 8.77 15.87 4.17
C LYS A 326 9.64 15.09 5.15
N PRO A 327 10.09 15.73 6.24
CA PRO A 327 10.64 15.02 7.38
C PRO A 327 9.65 14.00 7.91
N ILE A 328 10.13 12.87 8.41
CA ILE A 328 9.29 11.79 8.94
C ILE A 328 9.60 11.57 10.41
N VAL A 329 8.57 11.50 11.24
CA VAL A 329 8.66 10.93 12.58
C VAL A 329 7.89 9.62 12.59
N ALA A 330 8.56 8.55 12.97
CA ALA A 330 7.96 7.22 12.92
C ALA A 330 8.04 6.48 14.26
N MET A 331 6.96 5.79 14.60
CA MET A 331 6.90 4.83 15.70
C MET A 331 6.62 3.46 15.09
N ILE A 332 7.70 2.75 14.74
CA ILE A 332 7.64 1.49 13.99
C ILE A 332 8.94 0.72 14.12
N ASP A 333 8.86 -0.61 14.00
CA ASP A 333 10.01 -1.51 13.95
C ASP A 333 10.38 -1.90 12.51
N GLY A 334 11.61 -2.39 12.32
CA GLY A 334 12.03 -3.15 11.15
C GLY A 334 12.29 -2.35 9.87
N GLU A 335 11.78 -2.82 8.71
CA GLU A 335 12.14 -2.34 7.38
C GLU A 335 11.82 -0.85 7.16
N ALA A 336 10.68 -0.37 7.67
CA ALA A 336 10.31 1.03 7.49
C ALA A 336 11.12 1.96 8.41
N ALA A 337 11.45 1.54 9.64
CA ALA A 337 12.35 2.29 10.51
C ALA A 337 13.74 2.42 9.87
N LYS A 338 14.29 1.28 9.43
CA LYS A 338 15.58 1.25 8.73
C LYS A 338 15.60 2.15 7.48
N LEU A 339 14.52 2.15 6.71
CA LEU A 339 14.41 3.01 5.53
C LEU A 339 14.50 4.50 5.89
N ILE A 340 13.84 4.94 6.96
CA ILE A 340 13.88 6.33 7.43
C ILE A 340 15.30 6.71 7.88
N ASP A 341 15.98 5.80 8.58
CA ASP A 341 17.36 5.99 9.05
C ASP A 341 18.34 6.01 7.86
N ASP A 342 18.26 5.05 6.94
CA ASP A 342 19.09 4.99 5.71
C ASP A 342 18.90 6.23 4.84
N ALA A 343 17.67 6.72 4.73
CA ALA A 343 17.35 7.96 4.01
C ALA A 343 17.80 9.22 4.74
N GLN A 344 18.12 9.15 6.03
CA GLN A 344 18.30 10.33 6.89
C GLN A 344 17.15 11.33 6.77
N ALA A 345 15.93 10.80 6.68
CA ALA A 345 14.72 11.55 6.38
C ALA A 345 13.95 12.01 7.63
N GLY A 346 14.45 11.68 8.82
CA GLY A 346 13.75 12.01 10.05
C GLY A 346 14.22 11.17 11.24
N LEU A 347 13.30 10.86 12.14
CA LEU A 347 13.59 10.09 13.37
C LEU A 347 12.61 8.92 13.50
N SER A 348 13.13 7.76 13.88
CA SER A 348 12.31 6.59 14.20
C SER A 348 12.44 6.19 15.69
N CYS A 349 11.43 5.52 16.21
CA CYS A 349 11.46 4.86 17.50
C CYS A 349 10.68 3.54 17.43
N PRO A 350 10.91 2.61 18.37
CA PRO A 350 10.19 1.32 18.39
C PRO A 350 8.66 1.51 18.43
N SER A 351 7.96 0.54 17.85
CA SER A 351 6.50 0.45 17.96
C SER A 351 6.03 0.49 19.41
N GLU A 352 4.86 1.05 19.67
CA GLU A 352 4.24 1.11 21.01
C GLU A 352 5.12 1.82 22.06
N SER A 353 5.83 2.89 21.65
CA SER A 353 6.74 3.67 22.51
C SER A 353 6.37 5.16 22.50
N PRO A 354 5.27 5.56 23.17
CA PRO A 354 4.76 6.94 23.15
C PRO A 354 5.75 7.95 23.74
N GLU A 355 6.56 7.58 24.74
CA GLU A 355 7.57 8.46 25.33
C GLU A 355 8.67 8.81 24.34
N LEU A 356 9.18 7.80 23.61
CA LEU A 356 10.21 8.01 22.59
C LEU A 356 9.66 8.76 21.38
N LEU A 357 8.39 8.54 21.02
CA LEU A 357 7.72 9.33 20.00
C LEU A 357 7.65 10.80 20.41
N ALA A 358 7.24 11.08 21.66
CA ALA A 358 7.16 12.45 22.20
C ALA A 358 8.56 13.11 22.28
N GLU A 359 9.61 12.35 22.61
CA GLU A 359 11.00 12.82 22.60
C GLU A 359 11.43 13.18 21.17
N ASN A 360 11.23 12.30 20.18
CA ASN A 360 11.57 12.54 18.79
C ASN A 360 10.83 13.77 18.22
N ILE A 361 9.54 13.92 18.51
CA ILE A 361 8.77 15.09 18.11
C ILE A 361 9.34 16.36 18.75
N THR A 362 9.71 16.29 20.04
CA THR A 362 10.36 17.42 20.72
C THR A 362 11.65 17.81 20.01
N ARG A 363 12.51 16.84 19.68
CA ARG A 363 13.77 17.12 18.94
C ARG A 363 13.48 17.79 17.61
N LEU A 364 12.56 17.23 16.79
CA LEU A 364 12.21 17.84 15.50
C LEU A 364 11.64 19.26 15.66
N SER A 365 10.81 19.50 16.67
CA SER A 365 10.20 20.81 16.92
C SER A 365 11.19 21.90 17.38
N THR A 366 12.40 21.51 17.79
CA THR A 366 13.47 22.44 18.15
C THR A 366 14.45 22.72 17.00
N LEU A 367 14.36 21.95 15.92
CA LEU A 367 15.17 22.20 14.72
C LEU A 367 14.75 23.47 14.00
N GLY A 368 15.71 24.18 13.45
CA GLY A 368 15.46 25.29 12.55
C GLY A 368 14.88 24.84 11.21
N LYS A 369 14.25 25.76 10.50
CA LYS A 369 13.65 25.47 9.19
C LYS A 369 14.65 24.84 8.22
N ASN A 370 15.89 25.33 8.17
CA ASN A 370 16.93 24.81 7.28
C ASN A 370 17.27 23.32 7.59
N GLU A 371 17.23 22.93 8.85
CA GLU A 371 17.49 21.54 9.25
C GLU A 371 16.32 20.63 8.87
N LEU A 372 15.08 21.07 9.06
CA LEU A 372 13.89 20.36 8.61
C LEU A 372 13.86 20.24 7.08
N ASP A 373 14.18 21.32 6.36
CA ASP A 373 14.25 21.32 4.89
C ASP A 373 15.34 20.34 4.40
N LYS A 374 16.46 20.22 5.13
CA LYS A 374 17.50 19.22 4.83
C LYS A 374 16.99 17.78 4.99
N LEU A 375 16.27 17.47 6.06
CA LEU A 375 15.65 16.14 6.24
C LEU A 375 14.64 15.85 5.11
N GLY A 376 13.84 16.83 4.73
CA GLY A 376 12.91 16.72 3.61
C GLY A 376 13.64 16.51 2.26
N GLN A 377 14.75 17.20 2.02
CA GLN A 377 15.54 16.98 0.81
C GLN A 377 16.19 15.60 0.77
N ASN A 378 16.67 15.09 1.91
CA ASN A 378 17.18 13.74 2.03
C ASN A 378 16.08 12.71 1.69
N ALA A 379 14.85 12.93 2.21
CA ALA A 379 13.68 12.12 1.89
C ALA A 379 13.43 12.04 0.38
N LEU A 380 13.41 13.19 -0.30
CA LEU A 380 13.20 13.27 -1.75
C LEU A 380 14.34 12.62 -2.54
N ASN A 381 15.58 12.83 -2.13
CA ASN A 381 16.73 12.21 -2.78
C ASN A 381 16.66 10.68 -2.68
N TYR A 382 16.30 10.15 -1.52
CA TYR A 382 16.12 8.71 -1.32
C TYR A 382 14.96 8.17 -2.17
N TYR A 383 13.83 8.91 -2.24
CA TYR A 383 12.71 8.57 -3.11
C TYR A 383 13.14 8.47 -4.57
N ASN A 384 13.84 9.46 -5.09
CA ASN A 384 14.29 9.50 -6.47
C ASN A 384 15.26 8.36 -6.82
N ASN A 385 16.07 7.91 -5.86
CA ASN A 385 17.04 6.85 -6.08
C ASN A 385 16.43 5.44 -5.98
N GLU A 386 15.40 5.24 -5.14
CA GLU A 386 14.88 3.90 -4.82
C GLU A 386 13.44 3.66 -5.27
N PHE A 387 12.63 4.72 -5.40
CA PHE A 387 11.17 4.61 -5.58
C PHE A 387 10.61 5.43 -6.74
N GLU A 388 11.46 6.13 -7.50
CA GLU A 388 11.00 6.96 -8.61
C GLU A 388 10.27 6.10 -9.65
N ARG A 389 9.09 6.58 -10.07
CA ARG A 389 8.14 5.83 -10.88
C ARG A 389 8.72 5.40 -12.23
N THR A 390 9.37 6.31 -12.95
CA THR A 390 9.89 6.04 -14.30
C THR A 390 11.00 5.00 -14.24
N MET A 391 11.94 5.17 -13.29
CA MET A 391 13.00 4.19 -13.03
C MET A 391 12.43 2.79 -12.72
N LEU A 392 11.37 2.71 -11.91
CA LEU A 392 10.76 1.42 -11.58
C LEU A 392 10.04 0.81 -12.79
N MET A 393 9.40 1.61 -13.64
CA MET A 393 8.78 1.12 -14.88
C MET A 393 9.84 0.59 -15.86
N ASP A 394 10.97 1.30 -16.03
CA ASP A 394 12.09 0.85 -16.86
C ASP A 394 12.69 -0.46 -16.34
N ARG A 395 12.83 -0.57 -15.03
CA ARG A 395 13.29 -1.79 -14.37
C ARG A 395 12.32 -2.95 -14.58
N MET A 396 11.00 -2.71 -14.47
CA MET A 396 9.99 -3.74 -14.73
C MET A 396 10.05 -4.23 -16.18
N GLU A 397 10.15 -3.31 -17.13
CA GLU A 397 10.27 -3.64 -18.56
C GLU A 397 11.53 -4.47 -18.82
N SER A 398 12.65 -4.13 -18.21
CA SER A 398 13.88 -4.94 -18.27
C SER A 398 13.69 -6.34 -17.67
N ILE A 399 12.92 -6.48 -16.58
CA ILE A 399 12.60 -7.79 -16.00
C ILE A 399 11.75 -8.61 -16.99
N PHE A 400 10.74 -7.99 -17.60
CA PHE A 400 9.88 -8.67 -18.57
C PHE A 400 10.66 -9.13 -19.79
N ASN A 401 11.52 -8.30 -20.35
CA ASN A 401 12.39 -8.67 -21.49
C ASN A 401 13.24 -9.90 -21.14
N LYS A 402 13.92 -9.92 -19.99
CA LYS A 402 14.74 -11.06 -19.54
C LYS A 402 13.94 -12.35 -19.27
N MET A 403 12.63 -12.25 -19.07
CA MET A 403 11.78 -13.42 -18.84
C MET A 403 11.19 -13.98 -20.14
N THR A 404 11.18 -13.18 -21.21
CA THR A 404 10.60 -13.53 -22.51
C THR A 404 11.64 -13.90 -23.59
N ASP A 405 12.92 -13.51 -23.36
CA ASP A 405 14.08 -13.97 -24.13
C ASP A 405 14.41 -15.46 -23.81
#